data_e6214919cc8c3bdfb618d11ea2a05528
#
_entry.id   e6214919cc8c3bdfb618d11ea2a05528
#
_cell.length_a   1.000
_cell.length_b   1.000
_cell.length_c   1.000
_cell.angle_alpha   90.00
_cell.angle_beta   90.00
_cell.angle_gamma   90.00
#
_symmetry.space_group_name_H-M   'P 1'
#
loop_
_entity.id
_entity.type
_entity.pdbx_description
1 polymer ?
#
loop_
_entity_poly.entity_id
_entity_poly.type
_entity_poly.pdbx_seq_one_letter_code
_entity_poly.pdbx_strand_id
1 'polypeptide(L)'
;QRQMCIRDRLAPGLGLTGALLAIFLGTLVGVSLLASVGVIGSDTGLSSMAALKLSLGSRGAMLPAMLNVLQLIGWGSFEIIVMRDAASLLGARAFSEGSLLSNPLLWTLFFGALATLLAVSGPLTFVRKVLRKWGIWLLLAACIWLTWNLFAKADLPALLAQKGDGSLPFAVGFDIAIAMPLSWLPLIADYSRFGKRAKSVFLSLIHI
;
A
#
# COMPACT_ATOMS: atom_id res chain seq x y z
N GLN A 1 6.23 11.18 -12.88
CA GLN A 1 6.45 12.44 -12.14
C GLN A 1 5.15 13.12 -11.67
N ARG A 2 4.03 13.09 -12.43
CA ARG A 2 2.78 13.77 -12.02
C ARG A 2 1.96 13.04 -10.94
N GLN A 3 2.09 11.72 -10.80
CA GLN A 3 1.32 10.96 -9.78
C GLN A 3 1.92 11.04 -8.38
N MET A 4 3.24 11.21 -8.24
CA MET A 4 3.86 11.54 -6.96
C MET A 4 3.33 12.87 -6.40
N CYS A 5 3.02 13.85 -7.27
CA CYS A 5 2.48 15.13 -6.87
C CYS A 5 1.11 15.10 -6.17
N ILE A 6 0.26 14.09 -6.38
CA ILE A 6 -1.07 14.04 -5.73
C ILE A 6 -0.91 13.72 -4.25
N ARG A 7 -0.03 12.77 -3.92
CA ARG A 7 0.24 12.37 -2.54
C ARG A 7 0.96 13.48 -1.75
N ASP A 8 1.88 14.19 -2.41
CA ASP A 8 2.62 15.32 -1.82
C ASP A 8 1.77 16.58 -1.65
N ARG A 9 0.56 16.64 -2.23
CA ARG A 9 -0.34 17.80 -2.15
C ARG A 9 -1.46 17.66 -1.13
N LEU A 10 -1.64 16.48 -0.51
CA LEU A 10 -2.74 16.28 0.43
C LEU A 10 -2.63 17.24 1.61
N ALA A 11 -1.48 17.30 2.26
CA ALA A 11 -1.25 18.19 3.39
C ALA A 11 -1.15 19.66 3.00
N PRO A 12 -0.41 20.06 1.95
CA PRO A 12 -0.43 21.43 1.49
C PRO A 12 -1.81 21.91 1.02
N GLY A 13 -2.56 21.07 0.30
CA GLY A 13 -3.87 21.42 -0.23
C GLY A 13 -4.97 21.54 0.82
N LEU A 14 -5.03 20.61 1.75
CA LEU A 14 -6.08 20.52 2.79
C LEU A 14 -5.68 21.18 4.13
N GLY A 15 -4.39 21.43 4.33
CA GLY A 15 -3.82 21.60 5.66
C GLY A 15 -3.71 20.27 6.42
N LEU A 16 -2.84 20.21 7.44
CA LEU A 16 -2.56 18.96 8.13
C LEU A 16 -3.80 18.35 8.78
N THR A 17 -4.61 19.16 9.46
CA THR A 17 -5.83 18.70 10.11
C THR A 17 -6.84 18.13 9.12
N GLY A 18 -7.08 18.83 8.00
CA GLY A 18 -7.97 18.36 6.93
C GLY A 18 -7.48 17.07 6.29
N ALA A 19 -6.18 16.95 6.03
CA ALA A 19 -5.56 15.76 5.50
C ALA A 19 -5.68 14.55 6.45
N LEU A 20 -5.43 14.73 7.74
CA LEU A 20 -5.57 13.68 8.74
C LEU A 20 -7.02 13.19 8.87
N LEU A 21 -7.99 14.11 8.86
CA LEU A 21 -9.42 13.75 8.88
C LEU A 21 -9.82 12.99 7.60
N ALA A 22 -9.38 13.45 6.43
CA ALA A 22 -9.66 12.77 5.15
C ALA A 22 -9.06 11.36 5.14
N ILE A 23 -7.81 11.20 5.61
CA ILE A 23 -7.14 9.90 5.71
C ILE A 23 -7.87 8.99 6.69
N PHE A 24 -8.17 9.47 7.90
CA PHE A 24 -8.83 8.67 8.93
C PHE A 24 -10.21 8.18 8.49
N LEU A 25 -11.07 9.10 8.05
CA LEU A 25 -12.43 8.76 7.62
C LEU A 25 -12.43 7.92 6.34
N GLY A 26 -11.59 8.28 5.36
CA GLY A 26 -11.48 7.55 4.10
C GLY A 26 -10.95 6.14 4.29
N THR A 27 -9.92 5.98 5.13
CA THR A 27 -9.38 4.66 5.47
C THR A 27 -10.42 3.82 6.22
N LEU A 28 -11.14 4.39 7.17
CA LEU A 28 -12.18 3.68 7.92
C LEU A 28 -13.26 3.12 6.99
N VAL A 29 -13.75 3.92 6.06
CA VAL A 29 -14.74 3.48 5.05
C VAL A 29 -14.13 2.44 4.12
N GLY A 30 -12.97 2.72 3.53
CA GLY A 30 -12.32 1.83 2.57
C GLY A 30 -11.95 0.47 3.17
N VAL A 31 -11.42 0.44 4.40
CA VAL A 31 -11.08 -0.82 5.10
C VAL A 31 -12.34 -1.58 5.51
N SER A 32 -13.42 -0.91 5.89
CA SER A 32 -14.70 -1.57 6.21
C SER A 32 -15.28 -2.28 4.98
N LEU A 33 -15.22 -1.64 3.82
CA LEU A 33 -15.62 -2.25 2.55
C LEU A 33 -14.70 -3.42 2.17
N LEU A 34 -13.39 -3.25 2.30
CA LEU A 34 -12.41 -4.30 2.06
C LEU A 34 -12.64 -5.51 2.97
N ALA A 35 -12.87 -5.27 4.25
CA ALA A 35 -13.14 -6.32 5.24
C ALA A 35 -14.43 -7.08 4.93
N SER A 36 -15.47 -6.38 4.45
CA SER A 36 -16.73 -7.01 4.01
C SER A 36 -16.51 -7.99 2.85
N VAL A 37 -15.70 -7.60 1.87
CA VAL A 37 -15.34 -8.50 0.76
C VAL A 37 -14.43 -9.64 1.24
N GLY A 38 -13.54 -9.37 2.20
CA GLY A 38 -12.70 -10.39 2.81
C GLY A 38 -13.48 -11.52 3.50
N VAL A 39 -14.67 -11.24 4.05
CA VAL A 39 -15.57 -12.26 4.62
C VAL A 39 -15.98 -13.28 3.56
N ILE A 40 -16.25 -12.85 2.32
CA ILE A 40 -16.62 -13.77 1.23
C ILE A 40 -15.53 -14.82 1.01
N GLY A 41 -14.26 -14.41 1.06
CA GLY A 41 -13.13 -15.35 0.94
C GLY A 41 -13.10 -16.39 2.05
N SER A 42 -13.32 -15.99 3.32
CA SER A 42 -13.32 -16.93 4.45
C SER A 42 -14.53 -17.86 4.46
N ASP A 43 -15.69 -17.40 4.01
CA ASP A 43 -16.92 -18.20 4.00
C ASP A 43 -16.95 -19.21 2.84
N THR A 44 -16.42 -18.81 1.69
CA THR A 44 -16.44 -19.65 0.48
C THR A 44 -15.17 -20.49 0.30
N GLY A 45 -14.06 -20.11 0.91
CA GLY A 45 -12.75 -20.71 0.66
C GLY A 45 -12.18 -20.42 -0.72
N LEU A 46 -12.83 -19.54 -1.51
CA LEU A 46 -12.45 -19.23 -2.88
C LEU A 46 -11.50 -18.04 -2.95
N SER A 47 -10.66 -18.02 -3.97
CA SER A 47 -9.88 -16.82 -4.35
C SER A 47 -10.80 -15.76 -4.94
N SER A 48 -10.37 -14.49 -4.93
CA SER A 48 -11.17 -13.37 -5.47
C SER A 48 -11.64 -13.64 -6.90
N MET A 49 -10.75 -14.06 -7.79
CA MET A 49 -11.09 -14.34 -9.18
C MET A 49 -11.97 -15.60 -9.34
N ALA A 50 -11.83 -16.59 -8.46
CA ALA A 50 -12.71 -17.76 -8.47
C ALA A 50 -14.13 -17.40 -7.99
N ALA A 51 -14.25 -16.55 -6.98
CA ALA A 51 -15.54 -16.06 -6.50
C ALA A 51 -16.28 -15.26 -7.59
N LEU A 52 -15.57 -14.44 -8.37
CA LEU A 52 -16.15 -13.69 -9.49
C LEU A 52 -16.74 -14.61 -10.60
N LYS A 53 -16.18 -15.82 -10.78
CA LYS A 53 -16.75 -16.78 -11.75
C LYS A 53 -18.14 -17.26 -11.34
N LEU A 54 -18.45 -17.29 -10.05
CA LEU A 54 -19.79 -17.68 -9.58
C LEU A 54 -20.85 -16.66 -9.97
N SER A 55 -20.49 -15.36 -9.96
CA SER A 55 -21.42 -14.27 -10.27
C SER A 55 -21.49 -13.94 -11.76
N LEU A 56 -20.33 -13.92 -12.45
CA LEU A 56 -20.19 -13.43 -13.82
C LEU A 56 -20.05 -14.57 -14.85
N GLY A 57 -19.97 -15.81 -14.41
CA GLY A 57 -19.63 -16.93 -15.26
C GLY A 57 -18.17 -16.92 -15.75
N SER A 58 -17.77 -17.97 -16.45
CA SER A 58 -16.37 -18.13 -16.89
C SER A 58 -15.93 -17.06 -17.89
N ARG A 59 -16.80 -16.62 -18.81
CA ARG A 59 -16.47 -15.60 -19.79
C ARG A 59 -16.47 -14.19 -19.17
N GLY A 60 -17.47 -13.87 -18.34
CA GLY A 60 -17.56 -12.57 -17.67
C GLY A 60 -16.43 -12.29 -16.68
N ALA A 61 -15.89 -13.32 -16.02
CA ALA A 61 -14.79 -13.20 -15.09
C ALA A 61 -13.43 -12.93 -15.78
N MET A 62 -13.30 -13.10 -17.09
CA MET A 62 -12.05 -12.82 -17.80
C MET A 62 -11.66 -11.35 -17.75
N LEU A 63 -12.64 -10.44 -17.95
CA LEU A 63 -12.36 -9.01 -17.95
C LEU A 63 -11.79 -8.50 -16.61
N PRO A 64 -12.46 -8.72 -15.46
CA PRO A 64 -11.88 -8.31 -14.18
C PRO A 64 -10.55 -9.03 -13.87
N ALA A 65 -10.34 -10.28 -14.31
CA ALA A 65 -9.07 -10.96 -14.13
C ALA A 65 -7.93 -10.28 -14.93
N MET A 66 -8.18 -9.88 -16.16
CA MET A 66 -7.20 -9.13 -16.97
C MET A 66 -6.89 -7.76 -16.35
N LEU A 67 -7.92 -7.04 -15.92
CA LEU A 67 -7.73 -5.74 -15.25
C LEU A 67 -6.94 -5.88 -13.94
N ASN A 68 -7.17 -6.96 -13.18
CA ASN A 68 -6.40 -7.25 -11.98
C ASN A 68 -4.92 -7.52 -12.30
N VAL A 69 -4.61 -8.26 -13.36
CA VAL A 69 -3.22 -8.46 -13.80
C VAL A 69 -2.55 -7.14 -14.15
N LEU A 70 -3.23 -6.28 -14.91
CA LEU A 70 -2.70 -4.94 -15.24
C LEU A 70 -2.47 -4.09 -13.99
N GLN A 71 -3.41 -4.11 -13.05
CA GLN A 71 -3.28 -3.43 -11.76
C GLN A 71 -2.05 -3.93 -10.98
N LEU A 72 -1.83 -5.25 -10.90
CA LEU A 72 -0.69 -5.84 -10.21
C LEU A 72 0.65 -5.45 -10.84
N ILE A 73 0.72 -5.45 -12.17
CA ILE A 73 1.90 -4.97 -12.90
C ILE A 73 2.16 -3.50 -12.58
N GLY A 74 1.11 -2.68 -12.57
CA GLY A 74 1.20 -1.26 -12.22
C GLY A 74 1.74 -1.04 -10.80
N TRP A 75 1.16 -1.72 -9.81
CA TRP A 75 1.62 -1.63 -8.42
C TRP A 75 3.04 -2.16 -8.24
N GLY A 76 3.38 -3.32 -8.81
CA GLY A 76 4.73 -3.87 -8.72
C GLY A 76 5.78 -2.95 -9.35
N SER A 77 5.47 -2.34 -10.49
CA SER A 77 6.34 -1.35 -11.12
C SER A 77 6.52 -0.11 -10.27
N PHE A 78 5.43 0.39 -9.66
CA PHE A 78 5.47 1.55 -8.77
C PHE A 78 6.36 1.30 -7.54
N GLU A 79 6.19 0.16 -6.87
CA GLU A 79 7.00 -0.21 -5.71
C GLU A 79 8.49 -0.32 -6.06
N ILE A 80 8.83 -0.93 -7.20
CA ILE A 80 10.22 -1.03 -7.66
C ILE A 80 10.80 0.36 -7.92
N ILE A 81 10.03 1.28 -8.53
CA ILE A 81 10.46 2.65 -8.78
C ILE A 81 10.74 3.39 -7.46
N VAL A 82 9.86 3.27 -6.47
CA VAL A 82 10.03 3.92 -5.16
C VAL A 82 11.28 3.39 -4.44
N MET A 83 11.44 2.07 -4.42
CA MET A 83 12.64 1.45 -3.81
C MET A 83 13.93 1.85 -4.53
N ARG A 84 13.92 1.87 -5.87
CA ARG A 84 15.04 2.31 -6.69
C ARG A 84 15.44 3.75 -6.39
N ASP A 85 14.46 4.66 -6.39
CA ASP A 85 14.71 6.09 -6.18
C ASP A 85 15.25 6.37 -4.77
N ALA A 86 14.69 5.70 -3.76
CA ALA A 86 15.20 5.79 -2.40
C ALA A 86 16.64 5.27 -2.28
N ALA A 87 16.92 4.11 -2.86
CA ALA A 87 18.24 3.50 -2.78
C ALA A 87 19.32 4.28 -3.56
N SER A 88 18.98 4.77 -4.77
CA SER A 88 19.90 5.59 -5.57
C SER A 88 20.21 6.92 -4.89
N LEU A 89 19.21 7.56 -4.26
CA LEU A 89 19.41 8.79 -3.50
C LEU A 89 20.33 8.57 -2.27
N LEU A 90 20.13 7.48 -1.55
CA LEU A 90 21.01 7.11 -0.43
C LEU A 90 22.42 6.81 -0.93
N GLY A 91 22.58 6.11 -2.04
CA GLY A 91 23.86 5.83 -2.68
C GLY A 91 24.60 7.11 -3.08
N ALA A 92 23.91 8.07 -3.69
CA ALA A 92 24.47 9.37 -4.05
C ALA A 92 24.96 10.15 -2.83
N ARG A 93 24.18 10.15 -1.74
CA ARG A 93 24.54 10.84 -0.49
C ARG A 93 25.70 10.18 0.27
N ALA A 94 25.77 8.84 0.26
CA ALA A 94 26.76 8.11 1.01
C ALA A 94 28.13 8.00 0.32
N PHE A 95 28.15 7.94 -1.03
CA PHE A 95 29.37 7.63 -1.80
C PHE A 95 29.75 8.72 -2.80
N SER A 96 28.87 9.28 -3.52
CA SER A 96 28.95 10.44 -4.47
C SER A 96 27.94 10.27 -5.61
N GLU A 97 27.62 11.34 -6.30
CA GLU A 97 26.65 11.31 -7.43
C GLU A 97 27.12 10.50 -8.65
N GLY A 98 28.39 10.20 -8.78
CA GLY A 98 28.95 9.40 -9.88
C GLY A 98 29.21 7.93 -9.54
N SER A 99 28.86 7.48 -8.33
CA SER A 99 29.10 6.10 -7.90
C SER A 99 28.15 5.10 -8.56
N LEU A 100 28.56 3.84 -8.66
CA LEU A 100 27.71 2.75 -9.12
C LEU A 100 26.41 2.65 -8.28
N LEU A 101 26.50 2.94 -6.98
CA LEU A 101 25.37 2.90 -6.05
C LEU A 101 24.38 4.08 -6.19
N SER A 102 24.74 5.12 -6.94
CA SER A 102 23.82 6.20 -7.32
C SER A 102 23.03 5.89 -8.60
N ASN A 103 23.37 4.81 -9.30
CA ASN A 103 22.75 4.47 -10.58
C ASN A 103 21.36 3.83 -10.39
N PRO A 104 20.27 4.46 -10.87
CA PRO A 104 18.92 3.92 -10.73
C PRO A 104 18.72 2.58 -11.44
N LEU A 105 19.42 2.32 -12.54
CA LEU A 105 19.29 1.06 -13.28
C LEU A 105 19.78 -0.13 -12.45
N LEU A 106 20.88 0.02 -11.72
CA LEU A 106 21.38 -1.01 -10.82
C LEU A 106 20.30 -1.45 -9.83
N TRP A 107 19.67 -0.46 -9.17
CA TRP A 107 18.64 -0.73 -8.18
C TRP A 107 17.34 -1.26 -8.78
N THR A 108 16.98 -0.84 -10.00
CA THR A 108 15.84 -1.42 -10.72
C THR A 108 16.05 -2.92 -10.97
N LEU A 109 17.22 -3.31 -11.47
CA LEU A 109 17.55 -4.71 -11.72
C LEU A 109 17.63 -5.51 -10.41
N PHE A 110 18.23 -4.95 -9.38
CA PHE A 110 18.35 -5.60 -8.08
C PHE A 110 16.97 -5.86 -7.44
N PHE A 111 16.13 -4.84 -7.30
CA PHE A 111 14.81 -4.99 -6.70
C PHE A 111 13.85 -5.78 -7.57
N GLY A 112 13.95 -5.65 -8.90
CA GLY A 112 13.20 -6.46 -9.84
C GLY A 112 13.54 -7.96 -9.73
N ALA A 113 14.82 -8.29 -9.69
CA ALA A 113 15.27 -9.67 -9.51
C ALA A 113 14.85 -10.21 -8.12
N LEU A 114 15.03 -9.42 -7.06
CA LEU A 114 14.62 -9.79 -5.71
C LEU A 114 13.10 -10.04 -5.62
N ALA A 115 12.29 -9.14 -6.17
CA ALA A 115 10.83 -9.30 -6.21
C ALA A 115 10.41 -10.57 -6.96
N THR A 116 11.05 -10.85 -8.10
CA THR A 116 10.80 -12.06 -8.89
C THR A 116 11.17 -13.32 -8.09
N LEU A 117 12.33 -13.36 -7.45
CA LEU A 117 12.75 -14.49 -6.61
C LEU A 117 11.76 -14.74 -5.46
N LEU A 118 11.31 -13.68 -4.81
CA LEU A 118 10.34 -13.77 -3.72
C LEU A 118 8.96 -14.26 -4.23
N ALA A 119 8.52 -13.80 -5.40
CA ALA A 119 7.27 -14.24 -6.01
C ALA A 119 7.32 -15.74 -6.37
N VAL A 120 8.41 -16.21 -6.96
CA VAL A 120 8.60 -17.64 -7.32
C VAL A 120 8.72 -18.52 -6.08
N SER A 121 9.27 -18.03 -4.97
CA SER A 121 9.38 -18.79 -3.71
C SER A 121 8.03 -19.04 -3.04
N GLY A 122 6.99 -18.36 -3.47
CA GLY A 122 5.62 -18.43 -2.97
C GLY A 122 5.35 -17.47 -1.81
N PRO A 123 4.20 -16.77 -1.83
CA PRO A 123 3.87 -15.71 -0.89
C PRO A 123 3.81 -16.19 0.56
N LEU A 124 3.29 -17.39 0.82
CA LEU A 124 3.21 -17.93 2.18
C LEU A 124 4.59 -18.25 2.77
N THR A 125 5.54 -18.68 1.95
CA THR A 125 6.91 -18.95 2.39
C THR A 125 7.60 -17.66 2.80
N PHE A 126 7.47 -16.61 1.99
CA PHE A 126 8.02 -15.29 2.27
C PHE A 126 7.41 -14.70 3.55
N VAL A 127 6.07 -14.71 3.67
CA VAL A 127 5.38 -14.19 4.86
C VAL A 127 5.84 -14.91 6.14
N ARG A 128 5.93 -16.24 6.11
CA ARG A 128 6.31 -17.03 7.29
C ARG A 128 7.77 -16.90 7.68
N LYS A 129 8.69 -16.94 6.70
CA LYS A 129 10.13 -17.01 6.96
C LYS A 129 10.78 -15.65 7.12
N VAL A 130 10.34 -14.64 6.37
CA VAL A 130 10.97 -13.33 6.32
C VAL A 130 10.11 -12.28 7.03
N LEU A 131 8.89 -12.07 6.55
CA LEU A 131 8.07 -10.96 7.02
C LEU A 131 7.71 -11.09 8.50
N ARG A 132 7.22 -12.26 8.94
CA ARG A 132 6.86 -12.51 10.35
C ARG A 132 8.06 -12.48 11.28
N LYS A 133 9.23 -12.94 10.82
CA LYS A 133 10.41 -13.06 11.69
C LYS A 133 11.18 -11.75 11.83
N TRP A 134 11.32 -11.00 10.74
CA TRP A 134 12.17 -9.81 10.68
C TRP A 134 11.43 -8.56 10.20
N GLY A 135 10.60 -8.70 9.15
CA GLY A 135 10.00 -7.56 8.46
C GLY A 135 9.10 -6.72 9.36
N ILE A 136 8.28 -7.36 10.21
CA ILE A 136 7.38 -6.66 11.15
C ILE A 136 8.19 -5.83 12.15
N TRP A 137 9.27 -6.38 12.68
CA TRP A 137 10.11 -5.67 13.66
C TRP A 137 10.88 -4.51 13.04
N LEU A 138 11.39 -4.69 11.81
CA LEU A 138 12.05 -3.62 11.07
C LEU A 138 11.07 -2.50 10.73
N LEU A 139 9.86 -2.84 10.28
CA LEU A 139 8.81 -1.86 10.02
C LEU A 139 8.42 -1.09 11.28
N LEU A 140 8.22 -1.79 12.40
CA LEU A 140 7.90 -1.18 13.68
C LEU A 140 9.01 -0.23 14.14
N ALA A 141 10.27 -0.67 14.07
CA ALA A 141 11.43 0.15 14.41
C ALA A 141 11.52 1.41 13.53
N ALA A 142 11.27 1.27 12.22
CA ALA A 142 11.25 2.40 11.29
C ALA A 142 10.10 3.38 11.62
N CYS A 143 8.91 2.88 11.92
CA CYS A 143 7.77 3.72 12.33
C CYS A 143 8.07 4.48 13.63
N ILE A 144 8.62 3.80 14.65
CA ILE A 144 9.01 4.43 15.92
C ILE A 144 10.08 5.50 15.67
N TRP A 145 11.09 5.20 14.87
CA TRP A 145 12.17 6.13 14.56
C TRP A 145 11.66 7.37 13.81
N LEU A 146 10.80 7.19 12.82
CA LEU A 146 10.18 8.30 12.08
C LEU A 146 9.30 9.16 12.99
N THR A 147 8.47 8.53 13.83
CA THR A 147 7.62 9.21 14.79
C THR A 147 8.44 10.01 15.79
N TRP A 148 9.51 9.41 16.35
CA TRP A 148 10.43 10.11 17.24
C TRP A 148 11.06 11.34 16.58
N ASN A 149 11.57 11.19 15.35
CA ASN A 149 12.16 12.32 14.62
C ASN A 149 11.15 13.42 14.33
N LEU A 150 9.90 13.07 14.05
CA LEU A 150 8.83 14.03 13.85
C LEU A 150 8.59 14.84 15.14
N PHE A 151 8.37 14.16 16.26
CA PHE A 151 8.11 14.83 17.54
C PHE A 151 9.32 15.61 18.07
N ALA A 152 10.54 15.15 17.81
CA ALA A 152 11.75 15.82 18.28
C ALA A 152 12.14 17.07 17.46
N LYS A 153 11.73 17.13 16.19
CA LYS A 153 12.21 18.17 15.25
C LYS A 153 11.12 19.10 14.72
N ALA A 154 9.85 18.69 14.81
CA ALA A 154 8.75 19.44 14.26
C ALA A 154 8.02 20.26 15.33
N ASP A 155 7.69 21.48 15.03
CA ASP A 155 6.74 22.29 15.81
C ASP A 155 5.31 21.83 15.46
N LEU A 156 4.81 20.87 16.23
CA LEU A 156 3.48 20.30 16.03
C LEU A 156 2.34 21.32 16.11
N PRO A 157 2.32 22.26 17.09
CA PRO A 157 1.33 23.35 17.10
C PRO A 157 1.34 24.16 15.80
N ALA A 158 2.52 24.55 15.32
CA ALA A 158 2.65 25.30 14.07
C ALA A 158 2.18 24.50 12.86
N LEU A 159 2.50 23.18 12.79
CA LEU A 159 2.04 22.28 11.74
C LEU A 159 0.51 22.11 11.76
N LEU A 160 -0.09 21.94 12.92
CA LEU A 160 -1.55 21.79 13.05
C LEU A 160 -2.30 23.10 12.74
N ALA A 161 -1.67 24.24 13.01
CA ALA A 161 -2.23 25.57 12.69
C ALA A 161 -2.09 25.91 11.20
N GLN A 162 -1.25 25.19 10.45
CA GLN A 162 -1.03 25.45 9.04
C GLN A 162 -2.30 25.16 8.24
N LYS A 163 -2.85 26.23 7.67
CA LYS A 163 -4.01 26.12 6.77
C LYS A 163 -3.55 25.60 5.41
N GLY A 164 -4.39 24.75 4.80
CA GLY A 164 -4.19 24.36 3.41
C GLY A 164 -4.33 25.54 2.45
N ASP A 165 -3.69 25.46 1.30
CA ASP A 165 -3.77 26.46 0.24
C ASP A 165 -5.11 26.39 -0.54
N GLY A 166 -5.98 25.42 -0.20
CA GLY A 166 -7.28 25.21 -0.84
C GLY A 166 -7.19 24.57 -2.23
N SER A 167 -6.01 24.19 -2.69
CA SER A 167 -5.82 23.57 -4.01
C SER A 167 -6.45 22.19 -4.14
N LEU A 168 -6.77 21.54 -3.01
CA LEU A 168 -7.38 20.21 -2.98
C LEU A 168 -8.69 20.26 -2.15
N PRO A 169 -9.87 20.01 -2.75
CA PRO A 169 -11.12 19.84 -2.00
C PRO A 169 -11.07 18.64 -1.06
N PHE A 170 -11.70 18.73 0.12
CA PHE A 170 -11.75 17.64 1.11
C PHE A 170 -12.27 16.32 0.51
N ALA A 171 -13.31 16.39 -0.33
CA ALA A 171 -13.89 15.22 -0.98
C ALA A 171 -12.87 14.45 -1.84
N VAL A 172 -11.96 15.16 -2.52
CA VAL A 172 -10.91 14.53 -3.32
C VAL A 172 -9.87 13.84 -2.42
N GLY A 173 -9.46 14.48 -1.33
CA GLY A 173 -8.56 13.86 -0.35
C GLY A 173 -9.17 12.63 0.32
N PHE A 174 -10.45 12.69 0.63
CA PHE A 174 -11.23 11.59 1.16
C PHE A 174 -11.34 10.42 0.17
N ASP A 175 -11.63 10.69 -1.12
CA ASP A 175 -11.69 9.70 -2.19
C ASP A 175 -10.34 8.98 -2.39
N ILE A 176 -9.24 9.73 -2.41
CA ILE A 176 -7.89 9.17 -2.49
C ILE A 176 -7.62 8.22 -1.31
N ALA A 177 -8.05 8.58 -0.11
CA ALA A 177 -7.87 7.77 1.08
C ALA A 177 -8.71 6.47 1.04
N ILE A 178 -9.93 6.52 0.52
CA ILE A 178 -10.78 5.34 0.28
C ILE A 178 -10.17 4.43 -0.78
N ALA A 179 -9.65 4.99 -1.87
CA ALA A 179 -9.12 4.24 -3.01
C ALA A 179 -7.95 3.33 -2.61
N MET A 180 -7.16 3.70 -1.61
CA MET A 180 -6.03 2.90 -1.14
C MET A 180 -6.43 1.49 -0.67
N PRO A 181 -7.31 1.31 0.34
CA PRO A 181 -7.79 -0.02 0.72
C PRO A 181 -8.60 -0.70 -0.40
N LEU A 182 -9.41 0.05 -1.16
CA LEU A 182 -10.22 -0.51 -2.24
C LEU A 182 -9.38 -1.11 -3.37
N SER A 183 -8.17 -0.63 -3.61
CA SER A 183 -7.26 -1.22 -4.59
C SER A 183 -6.90 -2.68 -4.29
N TRP A 184 -7.10 -3.14 -3.05
CA TRP A 184 -6.89 -4.52 -2.62
C TRP A 184 -8.12 -5.42 -2.75
N LEU A 185 -9.30 -4.86 -3.09
CA LEU A 185 -10.54 -5.65 -3.28
C LEU A 185 -10.36 -6.87 -4.19
N PRO A 186 -9.68 -6.76 -5.35
CA PRO A 186 -9.51 -7.90 -6.25
C PRO A 186 -8.62 -9.01 -5.71
N LEU A 187 -7.94 -8.79 -4.58
CA LEU A 187 -6.95 -9.72 -4.02
C LEU A 187 -7.30 -10.22 -2.61
N ILE A 188 -8.20 -9.54 -1.90
CA ILE A 188 -8.37 -9.78 -0.47
C ILE A 188 -8.84 -11.21 -0.15
N ALA A 189 -9.68 -11.80 -1.00
CA ALA A 189 -10.15 -13.17 -0.82
C ALA A 189 -9.03 -14.21 -1.03
N ASP A 190 -7.97 -13.89 -1.77
CA ASP A 190 -6.81 -14.76 -1.93
C ASP A 190 -6.07 -15.01 -0.61
N TYR A 191 -6.15 -14.05 0.30
CA TYR A 191 -5.58 -14.13 1.65
C TYR A 191 -6.62 -14.58 2.68
N SER A 192 -7.82 -13.99 2.66
CA SER A 192 -8.85 -14.20 3.66
C SER A 192 -9.47 -15.60 3.59
N ARG A 193 -9.41 -16.29 2.45
CA ARG A 193 -9.87 -17.67 2.29
C ARG A 193 -9.21 -18.69 3.24
N PHE A 194 -8.07 -18.35 3.81
CA PHE A 194 -7.40 -19.16 4.82
C PHE A 194 -7.87 -18.86 6.25
N GLY A 195 -8.74 -17.89 6.41
CA GLY A 195 -9.33 -17.51 7.69
C GLY A 195 -10.39 -18.52 8.14
N LYS A 196 -10.37 -18.89 9.43
CA LYS A 196 -11.27 -19.92 9.98
C LYS A 196 -12.68 -19.39 10.34
N ARG A 197 -12.83 -18.10 10.53
CA ARG A 197 -14.09 -17.46 10.97
C ARG A 197 -14.23 -16.07 10.35
N ALA A 198 -15.38 -15.81 9.71
CA ALA A 198 -15.70 -14.53 9.08
C ALA A 198 -15.49 -13.32 10.02
N LYS A 199 -15.98 -13.40 11.27
CA LYS A 199 -15.80 -12.34 12.27
C LYS A 199 -14.33 -12.04 12.58
N SER A 200 -13.51 -13.10 12.68
CA SER A 200 -12.06 -12.91 12.94
C SER A 200 -11.35 -12.29 11.75
N VAL A 201 -11.74 -12.67 10.53
CA VAL A 201 -11.22 -12.10 9.29
C VAL A 201 -11.61 -10.62 9.17
N PHE A 202 -12.89 -10.31 9.37
CA PHE A 202 -13.39 -8.94 9.34
C PHE A 202 -12.64 -8.03 10.32
N LEU A 203 -12.56 -8.44 11.58
CA LEU A 203 -11.85 -7.67 12.61
C LEU A 203 -10.35 -7.57 12.33
N SER A 204 -9.71 -8.62 11.84
CA SER A 204 -8.29 -8.61 11.49
C SER A 204 -8.01 -7.61 10.36
N LEU A 205 -8.86 -7.55 9.35
CA LEU A 205 -8.69 -6.63 8.22
C LEU A 205 -8.91 -5.16 8.63
N ILE A 206 -9.84 -4.88 9.55
CA ILE A 206 -10.02 -3.52 10.08
C ILE A 206 -8.81 -3.07 10.89
N HIS A 207 -8.11 -3.98 11.59
CA HIS A 207 -6.94 -3.63 12.39
C HIS A 207 -5.65 -3.48 11.58
N ILE A 208 -5.62 -3.96 10.35
CA ILE A 208 -4.49 -3.78 9.43
C ILE A 208 -4.55 -2.41 8.77
#